data_b9f5b8f09f51f737b8676dd3dd82f174
#
_entry.id   b9f5b8f09f51f737b8676dd3dd82f174
#
_cell.length_a   1.000
_cell.length_b   1.000
_cell.length_c   1.000
_cell.angle_alpha   90.00
_cell.angle_beta   90.00
_cell.angle_gamma   90.00
#
_symmetry.space_group_name_H-M   'P 1'
#
loop_
_entity.id
_entity.type
_entity.pdbx_description
1 polymer ?
#
loop_
_entity_poly.entity_id
_entity_poly.type
_entity_poly.pdbx_seq_one_letter_code
_entity_poly.pdbx_strand_id
1 'polypeptide(L)'
;MDKSISWSEEVWNESNSVVEKIKNHKFIQELMEGVLNENIFKEYIIQDIMYCDIFNSCMKKLSEKIDIEEYNNKLLEFSKSKSSILMREFYKNKYGLIPDTKKNNINGKYTSLIIDSVENKSIQEGLSSMLACYWVYFDVGNYIHDNQIKNKDNKYQNWIDNYGNPNYGKKVEYYKNICDYYANLDPSKKESMKNIFLQCAQY
;
A
#
# COMPACT_ATOMS: atom_id res chain seq x y z
N MET A 1 11.03 29.00 15.39
CA MET A 1 10.32 28.77 14.12
C MET A 1 9.60 27.46 14.27
N ASP A 2 8.30 27.49 14.47
CA ASP A 2 7.48 26.27 14.45
C ASP A 2 7.60 25.67 13.05
N LYS A 3 8.21 24.48 12.98
CA LYS A 3 8.15 23.69 11.74
C LYS A 3 6.70 23.29 11.56
N SER A 4 6.02 23.91 10.61
CA SER A 4 4.73 23.37 10.19
C SER A 4 4.95 21.92 9.74
N ILE A 5 4.18 21.00 10.29
CA ILE A 5 4.23 19.58 9.87
C ILE A 5 3.83 19.47 8.40
N SER A 6 4.40 18.51 7.68
CA SER A 6 4.03 18.26 6.29
C SER A 6 2.61 17.70 6.18
N TRP A 7 2.00 17.80 4.99
CA TRP A 7 0.69 17.18 4.74
C TRP A 7 0.72 15.67 5.03
N SER A 8 1.78 15.00 4.63
CA SER A 8 1.91 13.55 4.88
C SER A 8 1.98 13.23 6.37
N GLU A 9 2.72 14.01 7.17
CA GLU A 9 2.76 13.83 8.63
C GLU A 9 1.39 14.09 9.28
N GLU A 10 0.67 15.11 8.84
CA GLU A 10 -0.67 15.41 9.33
C GLU A 10 -1.63 14.24 9.10
N VAL A 11 -1.73 13.74 7.86
CA VAL A 11 -2.65 12.66 7.51
C VAL A 11 -2.29 11.36 8.19
N TRP A 12 -0.99 11.08 8.38
CA TRP A 12 -0.55 9.90 9.12
C TRP A 12 -0.98 9.95 10.58
N ASN A 13 -0.80 11.08 11.24
CA ASN A 13 -1.26 11.26 12.62
C ASN A 13 -2.77 11.02 12.77
N GLU A 14 -3.57 11.48 11.81
CA GLU A 14 -5.01 11.23 11.80
C GLU A 14 -5.38 9.77 11.50
N SER A 15 -4.53 9.02 10.80
CA SER A 15 -4.74 7.58 10.49
C SER A 15 -4.36 6.64 11.63
N ASN A 16 -3.72 7.11 12.70
CA ASN A 16 -3.20 6.28 13.79
C ASN A 16 -4.21 5.27 14.34
N SER A 17 -5.46 5.69 14.56
CA SER A 17 -6.49 4.79 15.11
C SER A 17 -6.82 3.61 14.17
N VAL A 18 -6.75 3.83 12.86
CA VAL A 18 -6.97 2.79 11.85
C VAL A 18 -5.76 1.86 11.80
N VAL A 19 -4.56 2.42 11.76
CA VAL A 19 -3.30 1.66 11.71
C VAL A 19 -3.16 0.76 12.94
N GLU A 20 -3.47 1.27 14.14
CA GLU A 20 -3.45 0.45 15.36
C GLU A 20 -4.50 -0.68 15.34
N LYS A 21 -5.68 -0.45 14.77
CA LYS A 21 -6.66 -1.52 14.57
C LYS A 21 -6.15 -2.60 13.63
N ILE A 22 -5.44 -2.21 12.55
CA ILE A 22 -4.82 -3.16 11.62
C ILE A 22 -3.76 -3.99 12.34
N LYS A 23 -2.82 -3.35 13.07
CA LYS A 23 -1.77 -4.05 13.84
C LYS A 23 -2.36 -5.05 14.83
N ASN A 24 -3.44 -4.70 15.51
CA ASN A 24 -4.11 -5.56 16.49
C ASN A 24 -5.12 -6.55 15.86
N HIS A 25 -5.29 -6.52 14.53
CA HIS A 25 -6.20 -7.45 13.88
C HIS A 25 -5.68 -8.89 13.99
N LYS A 26 -6.58 -9.83 14.24
CA LYS A 26 -6.25 -11.25 14.43
C LYS A 26 -5.41 -11.83 13.31
N PHE A 27 -5.69 -11.46 12.05
CA PHE A 27 -4.90 -11.87 10.89
C PHE A 27 -3.41 -11.49 11.03
N ILE A 28 -3.13 -10.23 11.43
CA ILE A 28 -1.77 -9.71 11.59
C ILE A 28 -1.06 -10.39 12.76
N GLN A 29 -1.75 -10.57 13.88
CA GLN A 29 -1.17 -11.23 15.05
C GLN A 29 -0.84 -12.70 14.76
N GLU A 30 -1.75 -13.45 14.17
CA GLU A 30 -1.53 -14.86 13.82
C GLU A 30 -0.48 -15.03 12.70
N LEU A 31 -0.38 -14.09 11.75
CA LEU A 31 0.67 -14.08 10.73
C LEU A 31 2.04 -13.84 11.37
N MET A 32 2.15 -12.87 12.27
CA MET A 32 3.37 -12.55 13.01
C MET A 32 3.85 -13.74 13.87
N GLU A 33 2.93 -14.45 14.49
CA GLU A 33 3.21 -15.64 15.30
C GLU A 33 3.46 -16.89 14.44
N GLY A 34 3.20 -16.87 13.14
CA GLY A 34 3.32 -17.99 12.21
C GLY A 34 2.23 -19.06 12.36
N VAL A 35 1.13 -18.76 13.06
CA VAL A 35 0.01 -19.68 13.34
C VAL A 35 -1.22 -19.43 12.48
N LEU A 36 -1.23 -18.38 11.67
CA LEU A 36 -2.35 -18.07 10.77
C LEU A 36 -2.72 -19.31 9.92
N ASN A 37 -4.01 -19.54 9.78
CA ASN A 37 -4.51 -20.62 8.92
C ASN A 37 -4.09 -20.39 7.46
N GLU A 38 -3.51 -21.41 6.84
CA GLU A 38 -2.97 -21.28 5.49
C GLU A 38 -4.03 -21.03 4.42
N ASN A 39 -5.26 -21.52 4.59
CA ASN A 39 -6.36 -21.21 3.68
C ASN A 39 -6.76 -19.72 3.75
N ILE A 40 -6.76 -19.14 4.95
CA ILE A 40 -7.04 -17.70 5.12
C ILE A 40 -5.93 -16.88 4.44
N PHE A 41 -4.66 -17.25 4.62
CA PHE A 41 -3.56 -16.58 3.96
C PHE A 41 -3.61 -16.73 2.43
N LYS A 42 -3.97 -17.93 1.94
CA LYS A 42 -4.15 -18.19 0.51
C LYS A 42 -5.23 -17.29 -0.10
N GLU A 43 -6.39 -17.18 0.54
CA GLU A 43 -7.47 -16.29 0.09
C GLU A 43 -7.01 -14.82 0.07
N TYR A 44 -6.29 -14.38 1.11
CA TYR A 44 -5.71 -13.05 1.15
C TYR A 44 -4.76 -12.82 -0.05
N ILE A 45 -3.82 -13.72 -0.31
CA ILE A 45 -2.86 -13.60 -1.42
C ILE A 45 -3.55 -13.56 -2.79
N ILE A 46 -4.61 -14.36 -2.98
CA ILE A 46 -5.39 -14.34 -4.23
C ILE A 46 -6.01 -12.96 -4.45
N GLN A 47 -6.59 -12.37 -3.39
CA GLN A 47 -7.17 -11.02 -3.47
C GLN A 47 -6.10 -9.95 -3.66
N ASP A 48 -4.95 -10.09 -3.00
CA ASP A 48 -3.80 -9.18 -3.12
C ASP A 48 -3.21 -9.16 -4.54
N ILE A 49 -3.10 -10.31 -5.19
CA ILE A 49 -2.64 -10.39 -6.58
C ILE A 49 -3.56 -9.59 -7.52
N MET A 50 -4.89 -9.75 -7.38
CA MET A 50 -5.86 -9.00 -8.19
C MET A 50 -5.82 -7.50 -7.90
N TYR A 51 -5.60 -7.14 -6.63
CA TYR A 51 -5.41 -5.76 -6.21
C TYR A 51 -4.15 -5.16 -6.82
N CYS A 52 -3.02 -5.85 -6.74
CA CYS A 52 -1.73 -5.37 -7.25
C CYS A 52 -1.75 -5.11 -8.77
N ASP A 53 -2.50 -5.88 -9.56
CA ASP A 53 -2.64 -5.63 -10.99
C ASP A 53 -3.30 -4.28 -11.27
N ILE A 54 -4.37 -3.98 -10.54
CA ILE A 54 -5.07 -2.70 -10.66
C ILE A 54 -4.21 -1.58 -10.14
N PHE A 55 -3.57 -1.78 -8.99
CA PHE A 55 -2.67 -0.80 -8.38
C PHE A 55 -1.54 -0.39 -9.33
N ASN A 56 -0.85 -1.36 -9.94
CA ASN A 56 0.22 -1.10 -10.90
C ASN A 56 -0.29 -0.37 -12.15
N SER A 57 -1.47 -0.74 -12.65
CA SER A 57 -2.11 -0.04 -13.78
C SER A 57 -2.45 1.42 -13.41
N CYS A 58 -3.01 1.65 -12.23
CA CYS A 58 -3.31 2.99 -11.73
C CYS A 58 -2.03 3.81 -11.52
N MET A 59 -0.96 3.22 -10.99
CA MET A 59 0.33 3.88 -10.82
C MET A 59 0.91 4.34 -12.17
N LYS A 60 0.82 3.49 -13.19
CA LYS A 60 1.24 3.85 -14.55
C LYS A 60 0.42 5.02 -15.10
N LYS A 61 -0.92 4.95 -15.01
CA LYS A 61 -1.79 6.04 -15.45
C LYS A 61 -1.52 7.36 -14.72
N LEU A 62 -1.27 7.27 -13.42
CA LEU A 62 -0.93 8.43 -12.61
C LEU A 62 0.41 9.03 -13.03
N SER A 63 1.42 8.21 -13.34
CA SER A 63 2.70 8.72 -13.87
C SER A 63 2.51 9.53 -15.14
N GLU A 64 1.64 9.10 -16.06
CA GLU A 64 1.35 9.78 -17.31
C GLU A 64 0.68 11.17 -17.14
N LYS A 65 0.11 11.44 -15.95
CA LYS A 65 -0.51 12.72 -15.60
C LYS A 65 0.46 13.72 -14.95
N ILE A 66 1.66 13.28 -14.60
CA ILE A 66 2.64 14.08 -13.84
C ILE A 66 3.61 14.75 -14.81
N ASP A 67 3.65 16.08 -14.78
CA ASP A 67 4.48 16.90 -15.67
C ASP A 67 5.97 16.92 -15.27
N ILE A 68 6.29 16.64 -14.01
CA ILE A 68 7.66 16.61 -13.51
C ILE A 68 8.30 15.28 -13.94
N GLU A 69 9.24 15.35 -14.87
CA GLU A 69 9.89 14.19 -15.49
C GLU A 69 10.49 13.23 -14.45
N GLU A 70 11.17 13.74 -13.42
CA GLU A 70 11.72 12.92 -12.34
C GLU A 70 10.64 12.11 -11.64
N TYR A 71 9.52 12.73 -11.27
CA TYR A 71 8.41 12.06 -10.59
C TYR A 71 7.68 11.10 -11.51
N ASN A 72 7.44 11.48 -12.76
CA ASN A 72 6.87 10.62 -13.79
C ASN A 72 7.67 9.31 -13.92
N ASN A 73 8.99 9.43 -14.16
CA ASN A 73 9.89 8.29 -14.31
C ASN A 73 9.89 7.40 -13.06
N LYS A 74 9.84 7.99 -11.87
CA LYS A 74 9.84 7.25 -10.62
C LYS A 74 8.54 6.49 -10.37
N LEU A 75 7.40 7.09 -10.64
CA LEU A 75 6.12 6.39 -10.56
C LEU A 75 6.02 5.26 -11.59
N LEU A 76 6.53 5.49 -12.80
CA LEU A 76 6.61 4.46 -13.82
C LEU A 76 7.52 3.28 -13.40
N GLU A 77 8.65 3.56 -12.73
CA GLU A 77 9.49 2.53 -12.10
C GLU A 77 8.70 1.75 -11.03
N PHE A 78 7.97 2.46 -10.18
CA PHE A 78 7.17 1.85 -9.11
C PHE A 78 6.06 0.94 -9.65
N SER A 79 5.44 1.30 -10.79
CA SER A 79 4.43 0.46 -11.46
C SER A 79 4.98 -0.88 -11.98
N LYS A 80 6.32 -1.01 -12.10
CA LYS A 80 7.03 -2.20 -12.60
C LYS A 80 7.83 -2.91 -11.50
N SER A 81 7.41 -2.81 -10.25
CA SER A 81 8.13 -3.38 -9.11
C SER A 81 8.44 -4.88 -9.28
N LYS A 82 9.73 -5.21 -9.41
CA LYS A 82 10.20 -6.60 -9.53
C LYS A 82 9.85 -7.44 -8.30
N SER A 83 9.89 -6.85 -7.11
CA SER A 83 9.57 -7.57 -5.87
C SER A 83 8.12 -8.03 -5.84
N SER A 84 7.16 -7.20 -6.25
CA SER A 84 5.75 -7.60 -6.33
C SER A 84 5.52 -8.68 -7.39
N ILE A 85 6.25 -8.64 -8.51
CA ILE A 85 6.19 -9.68 -9.56
C ILE A 85 6.72 -11.00 -9.01
N LEU A 86 7.88 -10.99 -8.35
CA LEU A 86 8.48 -12.21 -7.77
C LEU A 86 7.62 -12.82 -6.66
N MET A 87 7.05 -12.00 -5.79
CA MET A 87 6.12 -12.45 -4.76
C MET A 87 4.88 -13.08 -5.37
N ARG A 88 4.31 -12.47 -6.40
CA ARG A 88 3.19 -13.03 -7.15
C ARG A 88 3.54 -14.39 -7.73
N GLU A 89 4.64 -14.51 -8.46
CA GLU A 89 5.06 -15.78 -9.07
C GLU A 89 5.31 -16.86 -7.99
N PHE A 90 5.94 -16.49 -6.87
CA PHE A 90 6.15 -17.41 -5.76
C PHE A 90 4.83 -17.98 -5.23
N TYR A 91 3.86 -17.12 -4.90
CA TYR A 91 2.59 -17.58 -4.35
C TYR A 91 1.69 -18.25 -5.39
N LYS A 92 1.77 -17.81 -6.65
CA LYS A 92 1.12 -18.48 -7.78
C LYS A 92 1.60 -19.93 -7.91
N ASN A 93 2.90 -20.14 -7.84
CA ASN A 93 3.47 -21.50 -7.92
C ASN A 93 3.14 -22.33 -6.68
N LYS A 94 3.15 -21.71 -5.49
CA LYS A 94 2.86 -22.41 -4.23
C LYS A 94 1.41 -22.83 -4.08
N TYR A 95 0.45 -21.97 -4.47
CA TYR A 95 -0.97 -22.19 -4.20
C TYR A 95 -1.81 -22.52 -5.44
N GLY A 96 -1.25 -22.40 -6.63
CA GLY A 96 -2.01 -22.43 -7.88
C GLY A 96 -2.91 -21.19 -8.01
N LEU A 97 -2.85 -20.48 -9.13
CA LEU A 97 -3.88 -19.48 -9.41
C LEU A 97 -5.10 -20.18 -9.97
N ILE A 98 -6.25 -19.85 -9.41
CA ILE A 98 -7.54 -20.20 -10.00
C ILE A 98 -7.94 -18.99 -10.85
N PRO A 99 -7.89 -19.08 -12.19
CA PRO A 99 -8.11 -17.95 -13.09
C PRO A 99 -9.46 -17.26 -12.92
N ASP A 100 -10.46 -17.98 -12.40
CA ASP A 100 -11.84 -17.52 -12.26
C ASP A 100 -12.20 -17.01 -10.85
N THR A 101 -11.22 -16.76 -10.00
CA THR A 101 -11.50 -16.21 -8.66
C THR A 101 -12.00 -14.77 -8.79
N LYS A 102 -13.21 -14.50 -8.32
CA LYS A 102 -13.79 -13.15 -8.28
C LYS A 102 -13.19 -12.34 -7.14
N LYS A 103 -12.99 -11.03 -7.38
CA LYS A 103 -12.72 -10.09 -6.31
C LYS A 103 -13.84 -10.14 -5.28
N ASN A 104 -13.47 -10.20 -3.99
CA ASN A 104 -14.45 -10.03 -2.94
C ASN A 104 -14.98 -8.57 -2.90
N ASN A 105 -16.06 -8.34 -2.16
CA ASN A 105 -16.70 -7.02 -2.11
C ASN A 105 -15.77 -5.91 -1.59
N ILE A 106 -14.91 -6.22 -0.62
CA ILE A 106 -13.96 -5.25 -0.02
C ILE A 106 -12.90 -4.87 -1.05
N ASN A 107 -12.25 -5.84 -1.66
CA ASN A 107 -11.27 -5.60 -2.73
C ASN A 107 -11.90 -4.85 -3.91
N GLY A 108 -13.13 -5.20 -4.28
CA GLY A 108 -13.88 -4.49 -5.32
C GLY A 108 -14.10 -3.01 -5.00
N LYS A 109 -14.53 -2.69 -3.80
CA LYS A 109 -14.73 -1.30 -3.34
C LYS A 109 -13.42 -0.53 -3.28
N TYR A 110 -12.37 -1.14 -2.71
CA TYR A 110 -11.06 -0.50 -2.61
C TYR A 110 -10.47 -0.19 -3.99
N THR A 111 -10.44 -1.17 -4.88
CA THR A 111 -9.92 -0.96 -6.23
C THR A 111 -10.74 0.05 -7.03
N SER A 112 -12.07 0.10 -6.86
CA SER A 112 -12.91 1.12 -7.47
C SER A 112 -12.60 2.53 -6.97
N LEU A 113 -12.34 2.70 -5.67
CA LEU A 113 -11.94 3.97 -5.09
C LEU A 113 -10.60 4.47 -5.67
N ILE A 114 -9.61 3.58 -5.80
CA ILE A 114 -8.31 3.92 -6.38
C ILE A 114 -8.46 4.30 -7.86
N ILE A 115 -9.18 3.50 -8.65
CA ILE A 115 -9.44 3.78 -10.06
C ILE A 115 -10.11 5.16 -10.21
N ASP A 116 -11.18 5.41 -9.47
CA ASP A 116 -11.89 6.69 -9.51
C ASP A 116 -10.98 7.87 -9.14
N SER A 117 -10.17 7.70 -8.09
CA SER A 117 -9.23 8.74 -7.64
C SER A 117 -8.17 9.05 -8.69
N VAL A 118 -7.67 8.05 -9.40
CA VAL A 118 -6.64 8.22 -10.42
C VAL A 118 -7.22 8.72 -11.75
N GLU A 119 -8.38 8.23 -12.16
CA GLU A 119 -8.94 8.54 -13.48
C GLU A 119 -9.75 9.83 -13.51
N ASN A 120 -10.58 10.06 -12.49
CA ASN A 120 -11.62 11.08 -12.50
C ASN A 120 -11.36 12.26 -11.56
N LYS A 121 -10.35 12.16 -10.67
CA LYS A 121 -10.04 13.25 -9.71
C LYS A 121 -8.72 13.94 -10.04
N SER A 122 -8.31 14.86 -9.20
CA SER A 122 -7.05 15.59 -9.33
C SER A 122 -5.84 14.67 -9.18
N ILE A 123 -4.68 15.10 -9.69
CA ILE A 123 -3.39 14.41 -9.49
C ILE A 123 -3.12 14.19 -8.00
N GLN A 124 -3.40 15.22 -7.19
CA GLN A 124 -3.23 15.19 -5.74
C GLN A 124 -4.04 14.07 -5.08
N GLU A 125 -5.30 13.93 -5.44
CA GLU A 125 -6.18 12.89 -4.91
C GLU A 125 -5.76 11.50 -5.38
N GLY A 126 -5.35 11.37 -6.65
CA GLY A 126 -4.78 10.14 -7.19
C GLY A 126 -3.51 9.71 -6.43
N LEU A 127 -2.57 10.64 -6.20
CA LEU A 127 -1.36 10.38 -5.43
C LEU A 127 -1.68 9.93 -4.00
N SER A 128 -2.62 10.60 -3.35
CA SER A 128 -3.04 10.30 -1.98
C SER A 128 -3.62 8.88 -1.85
N SER A 129 -4.46 8.46 -2.80
CA SER A 129 -5.07 7.12 -2.80
C SER A 129 -4.03 5.99 -2.86
N MET A 130 -2.92 6.22 -3.57
CA MET A 130 -1.84 5.25 -3.71
C MET A 130 -0.90 5.24 -2.50
N LEU A 131 -0.65 6.41 -1.86
CA LEU A 131 0.21 6.52 -0.69
C LEU A 131 -0.31 5.69 0.48
N ALA A 132 -1.61 5.65 0.71
CA ALA A 132 -2.22 4.89 1.81
C ALA A 132 -1.78 3.42 1.79
N CYS A 133 -1.83 2.77 0.62
CA CYS A 133 -1.36 1.40 0.45
C CYS A 133 0.12 1.26 0.83
N TYR A 134 0.98 2.07 0.22
CA TYR A 134 2.42 1.95 0.47
C TYR A 134 2.78 2.14 1.93
N TRP A 135 2.23 3.16 2.57
CA TRP A 135 2.63 3.51 3.93
C TRP A 135 2.06 2.56 4.97
N VAL A 136 0.79 2.18 4.87
CA VAL A 136 0.18 1.21 5.79
C VAL A 136 0.91 -0.13 5.72
N TYR A 137 1.19 -0.65 4.51
CA TYR A 137 1.94 -1.90 4.36
C TYR A 137 3.36 -1.83 4.91
N PHE A 138 4.04 -0.70 4.75
CA PHE A 138 5.36 -0.49 5.32
C PHE A 138 5.34 -0.47 6.85
N ASP A 139 4.44 0.29 7.44
CA ASP A 139 4.34 0.43 8.88
C ASP A 139 3.95 -0.91 9.55
N VAL A 140 2.93 -1.57 9.01
CA VAL A 140 2.50 -2.90 9.50
C VAL A 140 3.57 -3.96 9.25
N GLY A 141 4.25 -3.93 8.10
CA GLY A 141 5.35 -4.84 7.79
C GLY A 141 6.52 -4.70 8.76
N ASN A 142 6.92 -3.47 9.10
CA ASN A 142 7.94 -3.22 10.13
C ASN A 142 7.46 -3.68 11.52
N TYR A 143 6.22 -3.38 11.88
CA TYR A 143 5.65 -3.83 13.15
C TYR A 143 5.74 -5.35 13.30
N ILE A 144 5.36 -6.11 12.27
CA ILE A 144 5.46 -7.56 12.28
C ILE A 144 6.91 -8.01 12.37
N HIS A 145 7.79 -7.45 11.53
CA HIS A 145 9.21 -7.79 11.49
C HIS A 145 9.90 -7.60 12.85
N ASP A 146 9.58 -6.50 13.54
CA ASP A 146 10.22 -6.13 14.81
C ASP A 146 9.66 -6.92 16.00
N ASN A 147 8.40 -7.36 15.95
CA ASN A 147 7.71 -8.03 17.04
C ASN A 147 7.54 -9.55 16.84
N GLN A 148 7.90 -10.11 15.69
CA GLN A 148 7.88 -11.55 15.48
C GLN A 148 8.85 -12.28 16.41
N ILE A 149 8.54 -13.54 16.72
CA ILE A 149 9.42 -14.38 17.55
C ILE A 149 10.68 -14.70 16.74
N LYS A 150 11.81 -14.15 17.11
CA LYS A 150 13.11 -14.40 16.50
C LYS A 150 13.46 -15.90 16.64
N ASN A 151 14.01 -16.49 15.58
CA ASN A 151 14.40 -17.90 15.51
C ASN A 151 13.24 -18.92 15.46
N LYS A 152 12.00 -18.48 15.30
CA LYS A 152 10.88 -19.35 14.98
C LYS A 152 10.76 -19.44 13.45
N ASP A 153 10.66 -20.66 12.92
CA ASP A 153 10.36 -20.87 11.51
C ASP A 153 8.93 -20.41 11.21
N ASN A 154 8.82 -19.23 10.59
CA ASN A 154 7.53 -18.66 10.23
C ASN A 154 7.25 -18.93 8.74
N LYS A 155 6.25 -19.75 8.47
CA LYS A 155 5.86 -20.10 7.09
C LYS A 155 5.46 -18.92 6.19
N TYR A 156 5.27 -17.72 6.77
CA TYR A 156 4.96 -16.47 6.09
C TYR A 156 6.16 -15.51 6.01
N GLN A 157 7.36 -15.96 6.35
CA GLN A 157 8.55 -15.11 6.43
C GLN A 157 8.81 -14.34 5.14
N ASN A 158 8.61 -14.95 3.97
CA ASN A 158 8.79 -14.27 2.69
C ASN A 158 7.89 -13.03 2.53
N TRP A 159 6.65 -13.08 3.06
CA TRP A 159 5.76 -11.94 3.07
C TRP A 159 6.26 -10.85 4.04
N ILE A 160 6.65 -11.26 5.23
CA ILE A 160 7.16 -10.36 6.28
C ILE A 160 8.41 -9.63 5.78
N ASP A 161 9.37 -10.34 5.22
CA ASP A 161 10.63 -9.79 4.70
C ASP A 161 10.41 -8.84 3.51
N ASN A 162 9.37 -9.05 2.72
CA ASN A 162 9.06 -8.17 1.60
C ASN A 162 8.61 -6.78 2.07
N TYR A 163 7.75 -6.70 3.07
CA TYR A 163 7.19 -5.43 3.55
C TYR A 163 8.00 -4.78 4.68
N GLY A 164 8.71 -5.54 5.50
CA GLY A 164 9.68 -5.06 6.50
C GLY A 164 11.05 -4.67 5.91
N ASN A 165 11.16 -4.48 4.60
CA ASN A 165 12.41 -4.23 3.90
C ASN A 165 12.78 -2.74 3.90
N PRO A 166 14.02 -2.35 4.28
CA PRO A 166 14.46 -0.94 4.24
C PRO A 166 14.34 -0.27 2.88
N ASN A 167 14.48 -1.01 1.78
CA ASN A 167 14.28 -0.46 0.44
C ASN A 167 12.82 -0.12 0.15
N TYR A 168 11.88 -0.85 0.77
CA TYR A 168 10.47 -0.50 0.70
C TYR A 168 10.21 0.83 1.42
N GLY A 169 10.84 1.05 2.58
CA GLY A 169 10.78 2.31 3.32
C GLY A 169 11.29 3.51 2.51
N LYS A 170 12.42 3.37 1.80
CA LYS A 170 12.92 4.42 0.90
C LYS A 170 11.91 4.78 -0.20
N LYS A 171 11.21 3.78 -0.73
CA LYS A 171 10.15 3.99 -1.72
C LYS A 171 8.99 4.77 -1.13
N VAL A 172 8.57 4.44 0.09
CA VAL A 172 7.51 5.16 0.81
C VAL A 172 7.90 6.61 1.04
N GLU A 173 9.11 6.86 1.56
CA GLU A 173 9.61 8.23 1.80
C GLU A 173 9.65 9.06 0.51
N TYR A 174 10.13 8.47 -0.58
CA TYR A 174 10.12 9.17 -1.87
C TYR A 174 8.70 9.52 -2.32
N TYR A 175 7.76 8.59 -2.14
CA TYR A 175 6.37 8.80 -2.52
C TYR A 175 5.68 9.87 -1.65
N LYS A 176 5.97 9.90 -0.34
CA LYS A 176 5.53 10.96 0.57
C LYS A 176 5.97 12.34 0.09
N ASN A 177 7.24 12.48 -0.31
CA ASN A 177 7.78 13.73 -0.81
C ASN A 177 7.03 14.21 -2.07
N ILE A 178 6.63 13.30 -2.97
CA ILE A 178 5.79 13.65 -4.12
C ILE A 178 4.43 14.17 -3.64
N CYS A 179 3.79 13.48 -2.71
CA CYS A 179 2.49 13.91 -2.17
C CYS A 179 2.57 15.29 -1.50
N ASP A 180 3.61 15.52 -0.68
CA ASP A 180 3.82 16.80 0.00
C ASP A 180 4.09 17.94 -1.00
N TYR A 181 4.85 17.67 -2.05
CA TYR A 181 5.08 18.63 -3.13
C TYR A 181 3.74 19.04 -3.78
N TYR A 182 2.92 18.09 -4.20
CA TYR A 182 1.64 18.37 -4.85
C TYR A 182 0.60 18.97 -3.91
N ALA A 183 0.62 18.61 -2.62
CA ALA A 183 -0.22 19.21 -1.60
C ALA A 183 0.11 20.70 -1.37
N ASN A 184 1.40 21.08 -1.50
CA ASN A 184 1.84 22.47 -1.39
C ASN A 184 1.65 23.26 -2.68
N LEU A 185 1.66 22.60 -3.85
CA LEU A 185 1.41 23.22 -5.13
C LEU A 185 -0.05 23.74 -5.24
N ASP A 186 -1.00 22.97 -4.70
CA ASP A 186 -2.39 23.39 -4.58
C ASP A 186 -2.96 23.08 -3.17
N PRO A 187 -2.79 24.00 -2.22
CA PRO A 187 -3.26 23.81 -0.85
C PRO A 187 -4.78 23.58 -0.71
N SER A 188 -5.58 23.99 -1.70
CA SER A 188 -7.03 23.77 -1.69
C SER A 188 -7.41 22.29 -1.78
N LYS A 189 -6.48 21.42 -2.21
CA LYS A 189 -6.65 19.97 -2.34
C LYS A 189 -6.28 19.19 -1.10
N LYS A 190 -5.63 19.80 -0.11
CA LYS A 190 -5.12 19.10 1.08
C LYS A 190 -6.21 18.30 1.80
N GLU A 191 -7.39 18.88 1.95
CA GLU A 191 -8.50 18.22 2.65
C GLU A 191 -9.07 17.04 1.84
N SER A 192 -9.27 17.19 0.54
CA SER A 192 -9.74 16.07 -0.31
C SER A 192 -8.71 14.94 -0.42
N MET A 193 -7.42 15.26 -0.49
CA MET A 193 -6.33 14.30 -0.41
C MET A 193 -6.39 13.49 0.89
N LYS A 194 -6.53 14.18 2.03
CA LYS A 194 -6.64 13.57 3.36
C LYS A 194 -7.83 12.60 3.43
N ASN A 195 -9.00 13.06 3.01
CA ASN A 195 -10.20 12.23 3.03
C ASN A 195 -10.05 10.94 2.22
N ILE A 196 -9.41 11.00 1.05
CA ILE A 196 -9.13 9.83 0.22
C ILE A 196 -8.12 8.90 0.89
N PHE A 197 -7.02 9.44 1.46
CA PHE A 197 -6.06 8.64 2.21
C PHE A 197 -6.72 7.84 3.33
N LEU A 198 -7.51 8.52 4.16
CA LEU A 198 -8.19 7.91 5.30
C LEU A 198 -9.21 6.85 4.86
N GLN A 199 -9.94 7.09 3.77
CA GLN A 199 -10.83 6.08 3.19
C GLN A 199 -10.06 4.86 2.69
N CYS A 200 -8.94 5.04 1.97
CA CYS A 200 -8.10 3.95 1.49
C CYS A 200 -7.48 3.15 2.64
N ALA A 201 -7.06 3.79 3.72
CA ALA A 201 -6.47 3.13 4.89
C ALA A 201 -7.46 2.22 5.64
N GLN A 202 -8.77 2.41 5.46
CA GLN A 202 -9.81 1.58 6.09
C GLN A 202 -10.06 0.24 5.36
N TYR A 203 -9.56 0.08 4.14
CA TYR A 203 -9.67 -1.16 3.35
C TYR A 203 -8.49 -2.08 3.54
#